data_7a3c1ea419af67bca0a106a574d0c907
#
_entry.id   7a3c1ea419af67bca0a106a574d0c907
#
_cell.length_a   1.000
_cell.length_b   1.000
_cell.length_c   1.000
_cell.angle_alpha   90.00
_cell.angle_beta   90.00
_cell.angle_gamma   90.00
#
_symmetry.space_group_name_H-M   'P 1'
#
loop_
_entity.id
_entity.type
_entity.pdbx_description
1 polymer ?
#
loop_
_entity_poly.entity_id
_entity_poly.type
_entity_poly.pdbx_seq_one_letter_code
_entity_poly.pdbx_strand_id
1 'polypeptide(L)'
;MPPSSASISGPNFSLNTIVAEELQKFADELEQAEDFNAAVHELVRRTYVEHKRVIFDGNGYSEEWLEEATRRGLPNITNSVDAVQAFLDDKVVELFGKHGVLSSIELQARAEIRYEAYIKQINIEAKTMLDMASKQIRPAVVKYAGEVAQAIIAMKAVGMDTTAQEELLQDINENLKLLHEKLKVLEEETERAGALQEDNKTQAFFYRDHV
;
A
#
# COMPACT_ATOMS: atom_id res chain seq x y z
N MET A 1 11.41 0.39 -4.68
CA MET A 1 10.66 -0.39 -5.69
C MET A 1 10.05 -1.59 -5.00
N PRO A 2 8.78 -1.94 -5.23
CA PRO A 2 8.19 -3.12 -4.61
C PRO A 2 8.86 -4.38 -5.20
N PRO A 3 9.55 -5.18 -4.37
CA PRO A 3 10.24 -6.39 -4.84
C PRO A 3 9.27 -7.48 -5.32
N SER A 4 8.00 -7.36 -4.98
CA SER A 4 6.92 -8.27 -5.37
C SER A 4 6.20 -7.90 -6.67
N SER A 5 6.62 -6.82 -7.36
CA SER A 5 6.00 -6.43 -8.62
C SER A 5 6.38 -7.41 -9.74
N ALA A 6 5.39 -7.88 -10.50
CA ALA A 6 5.59 -8.75 -11.66
C ALA A 6 6.39 -8.07 -12.79
N SER A 7 6.46 -6.75 -12.83
CA SER A 7 7.20 -5.98 -13.83
C SER A 7 7.74 -4.67 -13.25
N ILE A 8 8.99 -4.38 -13.57
CA ILE A 8 9.66 -3.11 -13.26
C ILE A 8 9.52 -2.07 -14.38
N SER A 9 8.79 -2.36 -15.44
CA SER A 9 8.67 -1.47 -16.61
C SER A 9 8.06 -0.12 -16.23
N GLY A 10 7.03 -0.09 -15.38
CA GLY A 10 6.40 1.15 -14.92
C GLY A 10 7.39 2.11 -14.25
N PRO A 11 8.05 1.70 -13.15
CA PRO A 11 9.10 2.51 -12.53
C PRO A 11 10.21 2.93 -13.49
N ASN A 12 10.67 2.03 -14.37
CA ASN A 12 11.76 2.33 -15.30
C ASN A 12 11.39 3.42 -16.30
N PHE A 13 10.28 3.31 -17.02
CA PHE A 13 9.93 4.37 -17.98
C PHE A 13 9.61 5.68 -17.26
N SER A 14 9.00 5.66 -16.08
CA SER A 14 8.72 6.88 -15.31
C SER A 14 10.00 7.61 -14.91
N LEU A 15 10.94 6.89 -14.30
CA LEU A 15 12.23 7.47 -13.87
C LEU A 15 13.05 7.96 -15.06
N ASN A 16 13.11 7.19 -16.15
CA ASN A 16 13.83 7.60 -17.35
C ASN A 16 13.23 8.87 -17.97
N THR A 17 11.90 8.99 -18.01
CA THR A 17 11.23 10.19 -18.53
C THR A 17 11.49 11.41 -17.67
N ILE A 18 11.45 11.27 -16.33
CA ILE A 18 11.79 12.35 -15.40
C ILE A 18 13.22 12.82 -15.60
N VAL A 19 14.18 11.88 -15.70
CA VAL A 19 15.59 12.21 -15.94
C VAL A 19 15.78 12.87 -17.32
N ALA A 20 15.10 12.38 -18.37
CA ALA A 20 15.17 12.98 -19.70
C ALA A 20 14.65 14.42 -19.70
N GLU A 21 13.56 14.70 -18.98
CA GLU A 21 13.01 16.06 -18.85
C GLU A 21 14.02 17.01 -18.18
N GLU A 22 14.62 16.59 -17.09
CA GLU A 22 15.58 17.46 -16.38
C GLU A 22 16.86 17.65 -17.18
N LEU A 23 17.37 16.60 -17.84
CA LEU A 23 18.53 16.73 -18.74
C LEU A 23 18.25 17.65 -19.92
N GLN A 24 17.05 17.61 -20.49
CA GLN A 24 16.65 18.52 -21.55
C GLN A 24 16.64 19.98 -21.08
N LYS A 25 16.04 20.26 -19.92
CA LYS A 25 16.04 21.60 -19.33
C LYS A 25 17.45 22.13 -19.11
N PHE A 26 18.33 21.27 -18.59
CA PHE A 26 19.73 21.64 -18.36
C PHE A 26 20.48 21.90 -19.67
N ALA A 27 20.25 21.07 -20.69
CA ALA A 27 20.86 21.26 -22.00
C ALA A 27 20.40 22.57 -22.64
N ASP A 28 19.09 22.83 -22.64
CA ASP A 28 18.50 24.06 -23.23
C ASP A 28 19.08 25.34 -22.59
N GLU A 29 19.34 25.29 -21.27
CA GLU A 29 19.96 26.40 -20.52
C GLU A 29 21.46 26.54 -20.85
N LEU A 30 22.20 25.44 -20.83
CA LEU A 30 23.66 25.45 -21.00
C LEU A 30 24.07 25.77 -22.46
N GLU A 31 23.27 25.39 -23.44
CA GLU A 31 23.51 25.71 -24.85
C GLU A 31 23.43 27.20 -25.16
N GLN A 32 22.71 27.96 -24.31
CA GLN A 32 22.61 29.42 -24.45
C GLN A 32 23.69 30.20 -23.72
N ALA A 33 24.56 29.52 -22.96
CA ALA A 33 25.53 30.15 -22.06
C ALA A 33 26.77 30.61 -22.82
N GLU A 34 27.20 31.87 -22.63
CA GLU A 34 28.46 32.40 -23.14
C GLU A 34 29.69 31.79 -22.47
N ASP A 35 29.63 31.59 -21.13
CA ASP A 35 30.63 30.88 -20.34
C ASP A 35 29.99 29.57 -19.79
N PHE A 36 30.28 28.48 -20.46
CA PHE A 36 29.75 27.15 -20.11
C PHE A 36 30.13 26.72 -18.69
N ASN A 37 31.38 26.94 -18.27
CA ASN A 37 31.81 26.51 -16.96
C ASN A 37 31.13 27.31 -15.82
N ALA A 38 31.03 28.62 -15.99
CA ALA A 38 30.32 29.45 -15.02
C ALA A 38 28.82 29.08 -14.96
N ALA A 39 28.18 28.82 -16.10
CA ALA A 39 26.80 28.39 -16.16
C ALA A 39 26.56 27.03 -15.48
N VAL A 40 27.44 26.05 -15.66
CA VAL A 40 27.36 24.75 -14.98
C VAL A 40 27.47 24.93 -13.47
N HIS A 41 28.40 25.73 -12.97
CA HIS A 41 28.55 26.00 -11.55
C HIS A 41 27.29 26.62 -10.95
N GLU A 42 26.71 27.61 -11.62
CA GLU A 42 25.49 28.27 -11.16
C GLU A 42 24.28 27.34 -11.23
N LEU A 43 24.14 26.54 -12.31
CA LEU A 43 23.10 25.52 -12.43
C LEU A 43 23.13 24.53 -11.25
N VAL A 44 24.29 23.97 -10.97
CA VAL A 44 24.46 23.02 -9.85
C VAL A 44 24.13 23.68 -8.52
N ARG A 45 24.64 24.89 -8.26
CA ARG A 45 24.36 25.64 -7.03
C ARG A 45 22.88 25.89 -6.83
N ARG A 46 22.20 26.39 -7.87
CA ARG A 46 20.76 26.69 -7.85
C ARG A 46 19.96 25.44 -7.61
N THR A 47 20.18 24.39 -8.39
CA THR A 47 19.47 23.10 -8.28
C THR A 47 19.61 22.50 -6.88
N TYR A 48 20.81 22.53 -6.31
CA TYR A 48 21.04 22.06 -4.95
C TYR A 48 20.22 22.85 -3.91
N VAL A 49 20.19 24.19 -4.03
CA VAL A 49 19.46 25.05 -3.09
C VAL A 49 17.95 24.84 -3.21
N GLU A 50 17.43 24.82 -4.43
CA GLU A 50 16.00 24.67 -4.70
C GLU A 50 15.45 23.31 -4.24
N HIS A 51 16.25 22.25 -4.41
CA HIS A 51 15.84 20.87 -4.09
C HIS A 51 16.39 20.35 -2.76
N LYS A 52 16.97 21.20 -1.94
CA LYS A 52 17.52 20.81 -0.62
C LYS A 52 16.52 20.05 0.26
N ARG A 53 15.23 20.32 0.10
CA ARG A 53 14.17 19.66 0.89
C ARG A 53 14.10 18.13 0.69
N VAL A 54 14.62 17.59 -0.41
CA VAL A 54 14.65 16.14 -0.66
C VAL A 54 15.94 15.47 -0.17
N ILE A 55 16.94 16.27 0.26
CA ILE A 55 18.22 15.73 0.73
C ILE A 55 18.12 15.44 2.22
N PHE A 56 18.36 14.18 2.58
CA PHE A 56 18.31 13.71 3.95
C PHE A 56 19.46 12.72 4.22
N ASP A 57 20.29 13.05 5.22
CA ASP A 57 21.45 12.25 5.63
C ASP A 57 21.11 11.47 6.92
N GLY A 58 20.17 10.54 6.83
CA GLY A 58 19.69 9.76 7.97
C GLY A 58 19.08 8.43 7.55
N ASN A 59 18.44 7.76 8.51
CA ASN A 59 17.71 6.54 8.25
C ASN A 59 16.34 6.85 7.62
N GLY A 60 16.20 6.65 6.29
CA GLY A 60 14.95 6.87 5.56
C GLY A 60 13.79 5.93 5.93
N TYR A 61 14.01 4.95 6.82
CA TYR A 61 12.98 4.04 7.34
C TYR A 61 12.52 4.40 8.75
N SER A 62 13.07 5.44 9.36
CA SER A 62 12.69 5.87 10.72
C SER A 62 11.45 6.75 10.72
N GLU A 63 10.73 6.76 11.85
CA GLU A 63 9.59 7.66 12.06
C GLU A 63 10.02 9.14 12.00
N GLU A 64 11.23 9.46 12.48
CA GLU A 64 11.82 10.79 12.40
C GLU A 64 11.87 11.30 10.95
N TRP A 65 12.16 10.42 9.98
CA TRP A 65 12.11 10.80 8.58
C TRP A 65 10.69 11.08 8.09
N LEU A 66 9.70 10.32 8.52
CA LEU A 66 8.30 10.55 8.13
C LEU A 66 7.80 11.91 8.63
N GLU A 67 8.13 12.27 9.87
CA GLU A 67 7.81 13.58 10.46
C GLU A 67 8.54 14.70 9.70
N GLU A 68 9.83 14.54 9.46
CA GLU A 68 10.65 15.54 8.74
C GLU A 68 10.20 15.69 7.29
N ALA A 69 9.86 14.60 6.57
CA ALA A 69 9.34 14.64 5.21
C ALA A 69 8.02 15.42 5.15
N THR A 70 7.12 15.17 6.10
CA THR A 70 5.86 15.89 6.23
C THR A 70 6.10 17.37 6.49
N ARG A 71 7.03 17.73 7.39
CA ARG A 71 7.42 19.12 7.68
C ARG A 71 7.98 19.83 6.44
N ARG A 72 8.67 19.09 5.56
CA ARG A 72 9.21 19.60 4.29
C ARG A 72 8.19 19.66 3.16
N GLY A 73 6.94 19.23 3.38
CA GLY A 73 5.89 19.18 2.39
C GLY A 73 6.13 18.12 1.31
N LEU A 74 6.83 17.03 1.66
CA LEU A 74 7.01 15.89 0.77
C LEU A 74 5.80 14.95 0.90
N PRO A 75 5.26 14.43 -0.23
CA PRO A 75 4.15 13.49 -0.18
C PRO A 75 4.58 12.16 0.40
N ASN A 76 3.69 11.54 1.19
CA ASN A 76 3.85 10.18 1.68
C ASN A 76 2.62 9.37 1.25
N ILE A 77 2.69 8.69 0.11
CA ILE A 77 1.63 7.86 -0.42
C ILE A 77 1.88 6.43 0.05
N THR A 78 1.01 5.93 0.93
CA THR A 78 1.18 4.65 1.63
C THR A 78 0.40 3.49 1.03
N ASN A 79 -0.47 3.74 0.06
CA ASN A 79 -1.29 2.71 -0.58
C ASN A 79 -1.29 2.83 -2.11
N SER A 80 -1.61 1.71 -2.77
CA SER A 80 -1.57 1.62 -4.23
C SER A 80 -2.68 2.41 -4.92
N VAL A 81 -3.85 2.55 -4.28
CA VAL A 81 -5.01 3.23 -4.87
C VAL A 81 -4.73 4.73 -5.03
N ASP A 82 -4.19 5.37 -3.99
CA ASP A 82 -3.78 6.78 -4.05
C ASP A 82 -2.60 6.97 -5.02
N ALA A 83 -1.66 6.01 -5.06
CA ALA A 83 -0.53 6.06 -5.98
C ALA A 83 -0.95 6.03 -7.45
N VAL A 84 -2.01 5.30 -7.79
CA VAL A 84 -2.54 5.25 -9.17
C VAL A 84 -3.05 6.62 -9.62
N GLN A 85 -3.64 7.41 -8.73
CA GLN A 85 -4.10 8.75 -9.09
C GLN A 85 -2.98 9.67 -9.57
N ALA A 86 -1.76 9.50 -9.05
CA ALA A 86 -0.61 10.29 -9.47
C ALA A 86 -0.28 10.15 -10.97
N PHE A 87 -0.68 9.04 -11.61
CA PHE A 87 -0.53 8.88 -13.08
C PHE A 87 -1.47 9.76 -13.88
N LEU A 88 -2.54 10.23 -13.27
CA LEU A 88 -3.56 11.07 -13.91
C LEU A 88 -3.39 12.56 -13.56
N ASP A 89 -2.35 12.91 -12.80
CA ASP A 89 -2.00 14.31 -12.53
C ASP A 89 -1.59 15.01 -13.83
N ASP A 90 -2.08 16.23 -14.04
CA ASP A 90 -1.84 17.01 -15.26
C ASP A 90 -0.36 17.13 -15.60
N LYS A 91 0.51 17.29 -14.58
CA LYS A 91 1.97 17.36 -14.78
C LYS A 91 2.54 16.06 -15.32
N VAL A 92 1.99 14.92 -14.92
CA VAL A 92 2.43 13.61 -15.40
C VAL A 92 1.96 13.40 -16.83
N VAL A 93 0.72 13.75 -17.14
CA VAL A 93 0.15 13.67 -18.48
C VAL A 93 0.95 14.54 -19.46
N GLU A 94 1.27 15.78 -19.08
CA GLU A 94 2.08 16.70 -19.88
C GLU A 94 3.50 16.17 -20.10
N LEU A 95 4.16 15.68 -19.03
CA LEU A 95 5.51 15.14 -19.08
C LEU A 95 5.62 13.97 -20.06
N PHE A 96 4.73 12.99 -19.94
CA PHE A 96 4.77 11.81 -20.81
C PHE A 96 4.39 12.15 -22.25
N GLY A 97 3.43 13.06 -22.44
CA GLY A 97 3.03 13.55 -23.78
C GLY A 97 4.16 14.30 -24.47
N LYS A 98 4.85 15.20 -23.76
CA LYS A 98 6.01 15.96 -24.26
C LYS A 98 7.11 15.06 -24.79
N HIS A 99 7.44 14.01 -24.07
CA HIS A 99 8.49 13.05 -24.46
C HIS A 99 7.99 11.92 -25.38
N GLY A 100 6.71 11.91 -25.76
CA GLY A 100 6.15 10.88 -26.63
C GLY A 100 6.20 9.47 -26.05
N VAL A 101 6.23 9.35 -24.70
CA VAL A 101 6.36 8.06 -24.01
C VAL A 101 5.00 7.40 -23.83
N LEU A 102 4.01 8.16 -23.34
CA LEU A 102 2.62 7.74 -23.21
C LEU A 102 1.67 8.89 -23.50
N SER A 103 0.61 8.60 -24.22
CA SER A 103 -0.52 9.50 -24.39
C SER A 103 -1.41 9.54 -23.15
N SER A 104 -2.28 10.55 -23.04
CA SER A 104 -3.27 10.63 -21.96
C SER A 104 -4.20 9.42 -21.91
N ILE A 105 -4.59 8.90 -23.09
CA ILE A 105 -5.44 7.70 -23.19
C ILE A 105 -4.71 6.46 -22.65
N GLU A 106 -3.42 6.30 -22.96
CA GLU A 106 -2.62 5.19 -22.43
C GLU A 106 -2.39 5.29 -20.91
N LEU A 107 -2.21 6.51 -20.39
CA LEU A 107 -2.12 6.74 -18.94
C LEU A 107 -3.44 6.37 -18.24
N GLN A 108 -4.58 6.80 -18.78
CA GLN A 108 -5.91 6.42 -18.28
C GLN A 108 -6.12 4.91 -18.30
N ALA A 109 -5.83 4.25 -19.44
CA ALA A 109 -5.96 2.80 -19.56
C ALA A 109 -5.08 2.05 -18.54
N ARG A 110 -3.86 2.53 -18.29
CA ARG A 110 -2.96 1.96 -17.29
C ARG A 110 -3.46 2.16 -15.86
N ALA A 111 -4.06 3.30 -15.56
CA ALA A 111 -4.69 3.57 -14.26
C ALA A 111 -5.87 2.61 -14.04
N GLU A 112 -6.76 2.46 -15.03
CA GLU A 112 -7.89 1.52 -14.97
C GLU A 112 -7.44 0.08 -14.73
N ILE A 113 -6.43 -0.40 -15.45
CA ILE A 113 -5.86 -1.75 -15.26
C ILE A 113 -5.31 -1.92 -13.83
N ARG A 114 -4.70 -0.89 -13.26
CA ARG A 114 -4.15 -0.96 -11.89
C ARG A 114 -5.24 -0.97 -10.83
N TYR A 115 -6.32 -0.19 -10.99
CA TYR A 115 -7.48 -0.26 -10.11
C TYR A 115 -8.13 -1.65 -10.18
N GLU A 116 -8.36 -2.18 -11.38
CA GLU A 116 -8.91 -3.51 -11.57
C GLU A 116 -8.02 -4.60 -10.94
N ALA A 117 -6.71 -4.51 -11.11
CA ALA A 117 -5.76 -5.44 -10.49
C ALA A 117 -5.82 -5.39 -8.96
N TYR A 118 -5.89 -4.19 -8.38
CA TYR A 118 -6.03 -4.00 -6.93
C TYR A 118 -7.32 -4.63 -6.40
N ILE A 119 -8.45 -4.32 -7.04
CA ILE A 119 -9.77 -4.88 -6.70
C ILE A 119 -9.72 -6.41 -6.69
N LYS A 120 -9.21 -7.02 -7.77
CA LYS A 120 -9.10 -8.47 -7.90
C LYS A 120 -8.22 -9.08 -6.82
N GLN A 121 -7.09 -8.47 -6.53
CA GLN A 121 -6.15 -8.96 -5.53
C GLN A 121 -6.75 -8.92 -4.13
N ILE A 122 -7.28 -7.77 -3.69
CA ILE A 122 -7.87 -7.64 -2.35
C ILE A 122 -9.09 -8.55 -2.20
N ASN A 123 -9.93 -8.67 -3.23
CA ASN A 123 -11.07 -9.60 -3.21
C ASN A 123 -10.63 -11.07 -3.04
N ILE A 124 -9.54 -11.50 -3.70
CA ILE A 124 -8.97 -12.84 -3.53
C ILE A 124 -8.42 -13.02 -2.11
N GLU A 125 -7.68 -12.04 -1.60
CA GLU A 125 -7.11 -12.07 -0.26
C GLU A 125 -8.20 -12.14 0.82
N ALA A 126 -9.23 -11.30 0.72
CA ALA A 126 -10.38 -11.32 1.63
C ALA A 126 -11.11 -12.67 1.63
N LYS A 127 -11.44 -13.19 0.45
CA LYS A 127 -12.10 -14.50 0.32
C LYS A 127 -11.23 -15.65 0.82
N THR A 128 -9.93 -15.59 0.60
CA THR A 128 -8.98 -16.59 1.12
C THR A 128 -8.92 -16.54 2.65
N MET A 129 -8.88 -15.34 3.22
CA MET A 129 -8.92 -15.16 4.68
C MET A 129 -10.21 -15.73 5.29
N LEU A 130 -11.37 -15.42 4.69
CA LEU A 130 -12.67 -15.97 5.11
C LEU A 130 -12.69 -17.49 5.04
N ASP A 131 -12.19 -18.07 3.96
CA ASP A 131 -12.14 -19.52 3.78
C ASP A 131 -11.23 -20.21 4.80
N MET A 132 -10.01 -19.72 4.97
CA MET A 132 -9.04 -20.26 5.94
C MET A 132 -9.55 -20.13 7.39
N ALA A 133 -10.07 -18.96 7.75
CA ALA A 133 -10.57 -18.73 9.09
C ALA A 133 -11.79 -19.61 9.41
N SER A 134 -12.71 -19.77 8.45
CA SER A 134 -13.92 -20.56 8.64
C SER A 134 -13.67 -22.06 8.64
N LYS A 135 -12.80 -22.56 7.76
CA LYS A 135 -12.61 -24.01 7.54
C LYS A 135 -11.44 -24.61 8.31
N GLN A 136 -10.45 -23.79 8.67
CA GLN A 136 -9.22 -24.28 9.30
C GLN A 136 -9.03 -23.71 10.71
N ILE A 137 -8.97 -22.37 10.86
CA ILE A 137 -8.63 -21.74 12.13
C ILE A 137 -9.74 -21.95 13.17
N ARG A 138 -10.98 -21.56 12.86
CA ARG A 138 -12.11 -21.68 13.79
C ARG A 138 -12.35 -23.11 14.28
N PRO A 139 -12.37 -24.14 13.42
CA PRO A 139 -12.50 -25.53 13.88
C PRO A 139 -11.34 -25.98 14.77
N ALA A 140 -10.10 -25.58 14.47
CA ALA A 140 -8.94 -25.91 15.28
C ALA A 140 -9.02 -25.27 16.67
N VAL A 141 -9.42 -24.00 16.76
CA VAL A 141 -9.62 -23.29 18.04
C VAL A 141 -10.73 -23.96 18.87
N VAL A 142 -11.87 -24.30 18.25
CA VAL A 142 -12.98 -24.97 18.94
C VAL A 142 -12.54 -26.34 19.49
N LYS A 143 -11.78 -27.10 18.69
CA LYS A 143 -11.23 -28.40 19.14
C LYS A 143 -10.32 -28.22 20.35
N TYR A 144 -9.37 -27.27 20.26
CA TYR A 144 -8.44 -27.00 21.36
C TYR A 144 -9.16 -26.51 22.63
N ALA A 145 -10.13 -25.63 22.50
CA ALA A 145 -10.99 -25.20 23.62
C ALA A 145 -11.69 -26.41 24.31
N GLY A 146 -12.17 -27.36 23.50
CA GLY A 146 -12.76 -28.59 24.01
C GLY A 146 -11.76 -29.45 24.78
N GLU A 147 -10.52 -29.56 24.30
CA GLU A 147 -9.44 -30.31 25.03
C GLU A 147 -9.09 -29.63 26.37
N VAL A 148 -8.98 -28.30 26.40
CA VAL A 148 -8.75 -27.54 27.65
C VAL A 148 -9.92 -27.71 28.60
N ALA A 149 -11.17 -27.63 28.14
CA ALA A 149 -12.35 -27.84 28.98
C ALA A 149 -12.39 -29.25 29.59
N GLN A 150 -12.03 -30.28 28.85
CA GLN A 150 -11.92 -31.66 29.37
C GLN A 150 -10.81 -31.79 30.42
N ALA A 151 -9.66 -31.15 30.18
CA ALA A 151 -8.57 -31.11 31.15
C ALA A 151 -8.99 -30.45 32.47
N ILE A 152 -9.71 -29.33 32.44
CA ILE A 152 -10.26 -28.64 33.60
C ILE A 152 -11.18 -29.60 34.40
N ILE A 153 -12.10 -30.30 33.72
CA ILE A 153 -13.03 -31.24 34.36
C ILE A 153 -12.23 -32.38 35.07
N ALA A 154 -11.23 -32.96 34.40
CA ALA A 154 -10.43 -34.04 34.92
C ALA A 154 -9.59 -33.59 36.14
N MET A 155 -8.98 -32.42 36.11
CA MET A 155 -8.19 -31.85 37.18
C MET A 155 -9.05 -31.54 38.42
N LYS A 156 -10.23 -30.95 38.23
CA LYS A 156 -11.20 -30.70 39.29
C LYS A 156 -11.64 -31.99 39.99
N ALA A 157 -11.82 -33.08 39.24
CA ALA A 157 -12.24 -34.37 39.78
C ALA A 157 -11.24 -34.97 40.77
N VAL A 158 -9.96 -34.59 40.67
CA VAL A 158 -8.89 -35.03 41.61
C VAL A 158 -8.49 -33.94 42.61
N GLY A 159 -9.24 -32.84 42.68
CA GLY A 159 -9.04 -31.75 43.65
C GLY A 159 -7.89 -30.81 43.35
N MET A 160 -7.46 -30.72 42.07
CA MET A 160 -6.42 -29.78 41.65
C MET A 160 -7.00 -28.39 41.38
N ASP A 161 -6.19 -27.35 41.57
CA ASP A 161 -6.49 -26.00 41.15
C ASP A 161 -6.46 -25.88 39.62
N THR A 162 -7.47 -25.21 39.03
CA THR A 162 -7.65 -25.07 37.59
C THR A 162 -7.75 -23.62 37.16
N THR A 163 -7.40 -22.67 38.00
CA THR A 163 -7.56 -21.24 37.75
C THR A 163 -6.88 -20.81 36.44
N ALA A 164 -5.63 -21.23 36.23
CA ALA A 164 -4.88 -20.89 35.02
C ALA A 164 -5.50 -21.47 33.74
N GLN A 165 -6.06 -22.68 33.79
CA GLN A 165 -6.73 -23.32 32.64
C GLN A 165 -8.09 -22.69 32.36
N GLU A 166 -8.80 -22.23 33.36
CA GLU A 166 -10.06 -21.50 33.21
C GLU A 166 -9.84 -20.13 32.60
N GLU A 167 -8.82 -19.38 33.02
CA GLU A 167 -8.41 -18.14 32.41
C GLU A 167 -8.05 -18.34 30.92
N LEU A 168 -7.22 -19.35 30.61
CA LEU A 168 -6.88 -19.70 29.23
C LEU A 168 -8.13 -20.00 28.40
N LEU A 169 -9.08 -20.78 28.91
CA LEU A 169 -10.30 -21.12 28.20
C LEU A 169 -11.18 -19.90 27.95
N GLN A 170 -11.22 -18.98 28.90
CA GLN A 170 -11.92 -17.72 28.77
C GLN A 170 -11.29 -16.86 27.64
N ASP A 171 -9.98 -16.68 27.64
CA ASP A 171 -9.25 -15.93 26.61
C ASP A 171 -9.48 -16.51 25.22
N ILE A 172 -9.43 -17.85 25.09
CA ILE A 172 -9.73 -18.54 23.82
C ILE A 172 -11.16 -18.21 23.35
N ASN A 173 -12.14 -18.27 24.25
CA ASN A 173 -13.55 -18.01 23.91
C ASN A 173 -13.79 -16.56 23.52
N GLU A 174 -13.17 -15.59 24.19
CA GLU A 174 -13.26 -14.17 23.87
C GLU A 174 -12.65 -13.88 22.50
N ASN A 175 -11.45 -14.42 22.22
CA ASN A 175 -10.82 -14.28 20.90
C ASN A 175 -11.62 -14.96 19.78
N LEU A 176 -12.23 -16.11 20.04
CA LEU A 176 -13.09 -16.80 19.08
C LEU A 176 -14.34 -15.99 18.74
N LYS A 177 -14.94 -15.33 19.74
CA LYS A 177 -16.08 -14.43 19.56
C LYS A 177 -15.68 -13.21 18.70
N LEU A 178 -14.56 -12.58 19.04
CA LEU A 178 -14.04 -11.45 18.27
C LEU A 178 -13.73 -11.84 16.82
N LEU A 179 -13.09 -13.00 16.62
CA LEU A 179 -12.84 -13.56 15.29
C LEU A 179 -14.14 -13.74 14.50
N HIS A 180 -15.18 -14.30 15.12
CA HIS A 180 -16.48 -14.49 14.46
C HIS A 180 -17.11 -13.17 14.03
N GLU A 181 -17.08 -12.16 14.90
CA GLU A 181 -17.61 -10.83 14.61
C GLU A 181 -16.85 -10.15 13.46
N LYS A 182 -15.50 -10.23 13.49
CA LYS A 182 -14.67 -9.64 12.44
C LYS A 182 -14.82 -10.33 11.08
N LEU A 183 -14.95 -11.65 11.07
CA LEU A 183 -15.20 -12.40 9.84
C LEU A 183 -16.54 -12.04 9.22
N LYS A 184 -17.58 -11.84 10.02
CA LYS A 184 -18.89 -11.41 9.53
C LYS A 184 -18.81 -10.03 8.87
N VAL A 185 -18.11 -9.08 9.48
CA VAL A 185 -17.90 -7.74 8.90
C VAL A 185 -17.13 -7.85 7.59
N LEU A 186 -16.03 -8.63 7.56
CA LEU A 186 -15.24 -8.81 6.35
C LEU A 186 -16.06 -9.43 5.21
N GLU A 187 -16.91 -10.43 5.50
CA GLU A 187 -17.80 -11.05 4.53
C GLU A 187 -18.81 -10.03 3.96
N GLU A 188 -19.50 -9.30 4.83
CA GLU A 188 -20.47 -8.28 4.46
C GLU A 188 -19.85 -7.17 3.61
N GLU A 189 -18.68 -6.66 3.99
CA GLU A 189 -17.99 -5.59 3.23
C GLU A 189 -17.42 -6.11 1.90
N THR A 190 -16.91 -7.35 1.87
CA THR A 190 -16.46 -7.98 0.61
C THR A 190 -17.61 -8.18 -0.37
N GLU A 191 -18.79 -8.60 0.12
CA GLU A 191 -19.99 -8.74 -0.72
C GLU A 191 -20.49 -7.38 -1.23
N ARG A 192 -20.52 -6.37 -0.37
CA ARG A 192 -20.87 -4.98 -0.74
C ARG A 192 -19.92 -4.45 -1.82
N ALA A 193 -18.63 -4.62 -1.61
CA ALA A 193 -17.60 -4.20 -2.58
C ALA A 193 -17.79 -4.88 -3.95
N GLY A 194 -18.09 -6.16 -3.94
CA GLY A 194 -18.35 -6.94 -5.18
C GLY A 194 -19.66 -6.59 -5.88
N ALA A 195 -20.64 -6.06 -5.16
CA ALA A 195 -21.93 -5.66 -5.70
C ALA A 195 -21.94 -4.22 -6.29
N LEU A 196 -20.89 -3.44 -6.07
CA LEU A 196 -20.79 -2.10 -6.64
C LEU A 196 -20.71 -2.16 -8.17
N GLN A 197 -21.67 -1.52 -8.84
CA GLN A 197 -21.73 -1.38 -10.30
C GLN A 197 -21.24 0.02 -10.71
N GLU A 198 -20.07 0.39 -10.19
CA GLU A 198 -19.45 1.68 -10.43
C GLU A 198 -18.13 1.52 -11.20
N ASP A 199 -17.46 2.64 -11.51
CA ASP A 199 -16.15 2.59 -12.15
C ASP A 199 -15.10 1.94 -11.23
N ASN A 200 -14.04 1.41 -11.84
CA ASN A 200 -12.97 0.72 -11.11
C ASN A 200 -12.30 1.59 -10.05
N LYS A 201 -12.22 2.90 -10.27
CA LYS A 201 -11.64 3.82 -9.29
C LYS A 201 -12.47 3.83 -8.01
N THR A 202 -13.76 4.10 -8.10
CA THR A 202 -14.67 4.12 -6.95
C THR A 202 -14.68 2.78 -6.21
N GLN A 203 -14.72 1.68 -6.95
CA GLN A 203 -14.67 0.35 -6.36
C GLN A 203 -13.33 0.07 -5.65
N ALA A 204 -12.19 0.48 -6.24
CA ALA A 204 -10.89 0.32 -5.61
C ALA A 204 -10.76 1.11 -4.30
N PHE A 205 -11.32 2.33 -4.25
CA PHE A 205 -11.40 3.11 -3.01
C PHE A 205 -12.24 2.42 -1.96
N PHE A 206 -13.38 1.84 -2.34
CA PHE A 206 -14.20 1.08 -1.40
C PHE A 206 -13.44 -0.12 -0.80
N TYR A 207 -12.76 -0.90 -1.64
CA TYR A 207 -11.91 -2.00 -1.16
C TYR A 207 -10.80 -1.54 -0.21
N ARG A 208 -10.17 -0.41 -0.48
CA ARG A 208 -9.13 0.17 0.39
C ARG A 208 -9.66 0.55 1.76
N ASP A 209 -10.88 1.11 1.81
CA ASP A 209 -11.39 1.77 3.01
C ASP A 209 -12.24 0.83 3.89
N HIS A 210 -12.78 -0.25 3.32
CA HIS A 210 -13.77 -1.10 3.99
C HIS A 210 -13.43 -2.58 4.06
N VAL A 211 -12.63 -3.08 3.12
CA VAL A 211 -12.24 -4.49 3.05
C VAL A 211 -10.80 -4.68 3.50
#